data_38866070cd703b3725c2b3e6b53cc78c
#
_entry.id   38866070cd703b3725c2b3e6b53cc78c
#
_cell.length_a   1.000
_cell.length_b   1.000
_cell.length_c   1.000
_cell.angle_alpha   90.00
_cell.angle_beta   90.00
_cell.angle_gamma   90.00
#
_symmetry.space_group_name_H-M   'P 1'
#
loop_
_entity.id
_entity.type
_entity.pdbx_description
1 polymer ?
#
loop_
_entity_poly.entity_id
_entity_poly.type
_entity_poly.pdbx_seq_one_letter_code
_entity_poly.pdbx_strand_id
1 'polypeptide(L)'
;MHEGVKKKIFRKYRIAGGGYKKNVKCPNCGSTDRGRLLYLFFTLRTDIFKRKIRVLHISPNRNIAEVLYENKNIDYVCGGLQPDEFNNLGAVRVDVTKINFGDNEFDVVICNHVLEHVADDAGAMREIHRVLKTDGFAILQVPLALDLQKTLEDSTLRTCKERKRAFGQSDHVRLYGLDYFDRLQNAGFRVVRDNPFTNQWPTELQKHCLDKNEDVIIAYKN
;
A
#
# COMPACT_ATOMS: atom_id res chain seq x y z
N MET A 1 23.08 4.79 -4.99
CA MET A 1 21.85 4.97 -4.18
C MET A 1 20.85 5.72 -5.05
N HIS A 2 19.66 5.15 -5.27
CA HIS A 2 18.62 5.82 -6.05
C HIS A 2 17.86 6.82 -5.18
N GLU A 3 17.77 8.06 -5.67
CA GLU A 3 16.99 9.13 -5.05
C GLU A 3 15.53 9.06 -5.53
N GLY A 4 14.59 9.38 -4.66
CA GLY A 4 13.18 9.54 -5.03
C GLY A 4 12.94 10.76 -5.92
N VAL A 5 11.73 10.92 -6.43
CA VAL A 5 11.40 11.94 -7.44
C VAL A 5 11.24 13.33 -6.82
N LYS A 6 12.04 14.31 -7.29
CA LYS A 6 11.91 15.74 -6.94
C LYS A 6 10.72 16.36 -7.68
N LYS A 7 9.53 16.37 -7.07
CA LYS A 7 8.33 17.01 -7.66
C LYS A 7 7.91 18.23 -6.85
N LYS A 8 7.37 19.25 -7.54
CA LYS A 8 6.97 20.54 -6.93
C LYS A 8 5.94 20.36 -5.81
N ILE A 9 5.00 19.40 -5.96
CA ILE A 9 3.97 19.08 -4.96
C ILE A 9 4.58 18.57 -3.63
N PHE A 10 5.68 17.81 -3.68
CA PHE A 10 6.37 17.29 -2.49
C PHE A 10 7.19 18.35 -1.73
N ARG A 11 7.29 19.56 -2.27
CA ARG A 11 7.81 20.74 -1.55
C ARG A 11 6.70 21.51 -0.88
N LYS A 12 5.45 21.37 -1.38
CA LYS A 12 4.29 22.05 -0.85
C LYS A 12 3.70 21.33 0.36
N TYR A 13 3.74 19.99 0.33
CA TYR A 13 3.16 19.13 1.38
C TYR A 13 4.19 18.14 1.88
N ARG A 14 4.11 17.82 3.17
CA ARG A 14 4.87 16.75 3.79
C ARG A 14 4.18 15.42 3.49
N ILE A 15 4.75 14.64 2.56
CA ILE A 15 4.18 13.39 2.07
C ILE A 15 4.87 12.20 2.74
N ALA A 16 4.11 11.38 3.47
CA ALA A 16 4.51 10.03 3.89
C ALA A 16 4.22 9.03 2.76
N GLY A 17 5.01 7.95 2.67
CA GLY A 17 4.84 6.92 1.64
C GLY A 17 5.13 7.40 0.22
N GLY A 18 5.73 8.57 0.03
CA GLY A 18 6.01 9.16 -1.28
C GLY A 18 7.10 10.23 -1.25
N GLY A 19 7.33 10.85 -2.40
CA GLY A 19 8.19 12.03 -2.49
C GLY A 19 9.67 11.74 -2.70
N TYR A 20 10.49 12.78 -2.45
CA TYR A 20 11.94 12.70 -2.57
C TYR A 20 12.55 12.15 -1.29
N LYS A 21 13.20 11.00 -1.40
CA LYS A 21 13.93 10.36 -0.30
C LYS A 21 15.28 9.87 -0.80
N LYS A 22 16.26 9.83 0.10
CA LYS A 22 17.54 9.14 -0.15
C LYS A 22 17.40 7.65 0.17
N ASN A 23 18.22 6.82 -0.47
CA ASN A 23 18.30 5.39 -0.17
C ASN A 23 17.00 4.59 -0.39
N VAL A 24 16.17 5.04 -1.33
CA VAL A 24 14.89 4.40 -1.66
C VAL A 24 15.08 2.95 -2.10
N LYS A 25 16.13 2.67 -2.90
CA LYS A 25 16.41 1.34 -3.42
C LYS A 25 17.73 0.80 -2.89
N CYS A 26 17.72 -0.44 -2.38
CA CYS A 26 18.92 -1.13 -1.96
C CYS A 26 19.78 -1.49 -3.19
N PRO A 27 21.08 -1.16 -3.23
CA PRO A 27 21.93 -1.50 -4.36
C PRO A 27 22.23 -3.00 -4.47
N ASN A 28 22.11 -3.75 -3.39
CA ASN A 28 22.40 -5.18 -3.35
C ASN A 28 21.18 -6.03 -3.80
N CYS A 29 20.04 -5.89 -3.14
CA CYS A 29 18.86 -6.73 -3.40
C CYS A 29 17.74 -6.01 -4.18
N GLY A 30 17.90 -4.73 -4.51
CA GLY A 30 16.89 -3.96 -5.21
C GLY A 30 15.63 -3.60 -4.40
N SER A 31 15.54 -4.02 -3.12
CA SER A 31 14.36 -3.71 -2.28
C SER A 31 14.16 -2.20 -2.11
N THR A 32 12.90 -1.77 -2.16
CA THR A 32 12.53 -0.38 -1.88
C THR A 32 12.35 -0.16 -0.38
N ASP A 33 12.38 1.11 0.07
CA ASP A 33 12.05 1.50 1.46
C ASP A 33 10.68 0.97 1.89
N ARG A 34 9.67 1.08 1.03
CA ARG A 34 8.30 0.56 1.26
C ARG A 34 8.27 -0.97 1.38
N GLY A 35 9.00 -1.67 0.51
CA GLY A 35 9.12 -3.13 0.60
C GLY A 35 9.80 -3.56 1.90
N ARG A 36 10.85 -2.84 2.33
CA ARG A 36 11.53 -3.11 3.60
C ARG A 36 10.62 -2.84 4.81
N LEU A 37 9.85 -1.73 4.78
CA LEU A 37 8.88 -1.42 5.82
C LEU A 37 7.85 -2.55 5.98
N LEU A 38 7.28 -3.01 4.87
CA LEU A 38 6.28 -4.07 4.87
C LEU A 38 6.86 -5.42 5.33
N TYR A 39 8.06 -5.78 4.86
CA TYR A 39 8.75 -7.00 5.29
C TYR A 39 9.02 -7.00 6.80
N LEU A 40 9.52 -5.89 7.34
CA LEU A 40 9.76 -5.75 8.76
C LEU A 40 8.48 -5.80 9.58
N PHE A 41 7.41 -5.15 9.11
CA PHE A 41 6.09 -5.26 9.73
C PHE A 41 5.64 -6.72 9.82
N PHE A 42 5.67 -7.45 8.73
CA PHE A 42 5.27 -8.86 8.71
C PHE A 42 6.13 -9.73 9.62
N THR A 43 7.42 -9.46 9.68
CA THR A 43 8.35 -10.27 10.49
C THR A 43 8.25 -9.97 11.99
N LEU A 44 8.07 -8.71 12.37
CA LEU A 44 8.19 -8.24 13.74
C LEU A 44 6.85 -8.04 14.45
N ARG A 45 5.79 -7.78 13.68
CA ARG A 45 4.48 -7.37 14.22
C ARG A 45 3.35 -8.35 13.92
N THR A 46 3.61 -9.36 13.10
CA THR A 46 2.62 -10.37 12.74
C THR A 46 3.21 -11.78 12.78
N ASP A 47 2.36 -12.77 12.67
CA ASP A 47 2.73 -14.18 12.52
C ASP A 47 2.46 -14.72 11.10
N ILE A 48 2.33 -13.82 10.11
CA ILE A 48 1.95 -14.12 8.71
C ILE A 48 2.80 -15.26 8.10
N PHE A 49 4.10 -15.29 8.41
CA PHE A 49 5.00 -16.31 7.87
C PHE A 49 4.91 -17.67 8.58
N LYS A 50 4.21 -17.75 9.72
CA LYS A 50 4.11 -18.94 10.57
C LYS A 50 2.77 -19.66 10.49
N ARG A 51 1.72 -18.95 10.10
CA ARG A 51 0.34 -19.47 10.01
C ARG A 51 0.00 -19.86 8.58
N LYS A 52 -0.86 -20.87 8.45
CA LYS A 52 -1.52 -21.17 7.16
C LYS A 52 -2.57 -20.12 6.89
N ILE A 53 -2.34 -19.26 5.90
CA ILE A 53 -3.19 -18.13 5.54
C ILE A 53 -3.29 -17.98 4.03
N ARG A 54 -4.35 -17.33 3.59
CA ARG A 54 -4.55 -16.94 2.20
C ARG A 54 -4.36 -15.43 2.05
N VAL A 55 -3.48 -15.01 1.11
CA VAL A 55 -3.09 -13.62 0.90
C VAL A 55 -3.45 -13.18 -0.51
N LEU A 56 -4.15 -12.05 -0.65
CA LEU A 56 -4.33 -11.34 -1.92
C LEU A 56 -3.39 -10.13 -1.97
N HIS A 57 -2.52 -10.08 -2.97
CA HIS A 57 -1.61 -8.95 -3.18
C HIS A 57 -1.93 -8.24 -4.51
N ILE A 58 -2.57 -7.07 -4.41
CA ILE A 58 -3.00 -6.27 -5.55
C ILE A 58 -1.86 -5.32 -5.96
N SER A 59 -1.49 -5.33 -7.24
CA SER A 59 -0.35 -4.59 -7.81
C SER A 59 0.94 -4.82 -7.02
N PRO A 60 1.46 -6.06 -6.98
CA PRO A 60 2.49 -6.46 -6.06
C PRO A 60 3.83 -5.74 -6.30
N ASN A 61 4.57 -5.49 -5.22
CA ASN A 61 5.99 -5.17 -5.28
C ASN A 61 6.78 -6.49 -5.38
N ARG A 62 7.64 -6.63 -6.38
CA ARG A 62 8.35 -7.88 -6.70
C ARG A 62 9.05 -8.50 -5.47
N ASN A 63 9.83 -7.74 -4.72
CA ASN A 63 10.58 -8.29 -3.59
C ASN A 63 9.68 -8.88 -2.49
N ILE A 64 8.53 -8.26 -2.21
CA ILE A 64 7.57 -8.79 -1.24
C ILE A 64 6.77 -9.94 -1.83
N ALA A 65 6.42 -9.85 -3.11
CA ALA A 65 5.70 -10.90 -3.82
C ALA A 65 6.49 -12.23 -3.80
N GLU A 66 7.78 -12.19 -4.10
CA GLU A 66 8.66 -13.37 -4.08
C GLU A 66 8.74 -14.00 -2.68
N VAL A 67 8.94 -13.18 -1.64
CA VAL A 67 8.99 -13.67 -0.24
C VAL A 67 7.68 -14.34 0.20
N LEU A 68 6.53 -13.75 -0.18
CA LEU A 68 5.22 -14.32 0.16
C LEU A 68 4.93 -15.59 -0.65
N TYR A 69 5.25 -15.59 -1.94
CA TYR A 69 5.04 -16.72 -2.85
C TYR A 69 5.87 -17.96 -2.46
N GLU A 70 7.12 -17.76 -2.02
CA GLU A 70 8.02 -18.85 -1.63
C GLU A 70 7.66 -19.46 -0.26
N ASN A 71 6.84 -18.80 0.54
CA ASN A 71 6.48 -19.29 1.86
C ASN A 71 5.37 -20.36 1.77
N LYS A 72 5.69 -21.60 2.16
CA LYS A 72 4.80 -22.77 2.09
C LYS A 72 3.54 -22.67 2.97
N ASN A 73 3.50 -21.75 3.91
CA ASN A 73 2.32 -21.51 4.75
C ASN A 73 1.34 -20.51 4.12
N ILE A 74 1.72 -19.86 3.02
CA ILE A 74 0.91 -18.81 2.40
C ILE A 74 0.32 -19.33 1.08
N ASP A 75 -1.01 -19.41 1.02
CA ASP A 75 -1.74 -19.50 -0.25
C ASP A 75 -1.75 -18.11 -0.88
N TYR A 76 -0.74 -17.86 -1.72
CA TYR A 76 -0.47 -16.54 -2.28
C TYR A 76 -1.15 -16.35 -3.62
N VAL A 77 -2.04 -15.37 -3.68
CA VAL A 77 -2.69 -14.88 -4.89
C VAL A 77 -2.23 -13.45 -5.14
N CYS A 78 -1.73 -13.17 -6.34
CA CYS A 78 -1.40 -11.80 -6.73
C CYS A 78 -2.05 -11.43 -8.05
N GLY A 79 -2.19 -10.13 -8.28
CA GLY A 79 -2.77 -9.64 -9.53
C GLY A 79 -2.90 -8.12 -9.60
N GLY A 80 -3.48 -7.68 -10.69
CA GLY A 80 -3.73 -6.27 -10.99
C GLY A 80 -4.40 -6.13 -12.35
N LEU A 81 -4.56 -4.91 -12.83
CA LEU A 81 -5.15 -4.66 -14.16
C LEU A 81 -4.26 -5.20 -15.29
N GLN A 82 -2.95 -5.26 -15.06
CA GLN A 82 -1.94 -5.76 -16.01
C GLN A 82 -1.08 -6.83 -15.31
N PRO A 83 -1.52 -8.09 -15.26
CA PRO A 83 -0.86 -9.16 -14.49
C PRO A 83 0.43 -9.67 -15.13
N ASP A 84 0.69 -9.39 -16.40
CA ASP A 84 1.77 -9.98 -17.21
C ASP A 84 3.18 -9.82 -16.60
N GLU A 85 3.42 -8.74 -15.86
CA GLU A 85 4.71 -8.51 -15.17
C GLU A 85 5.03 -9.55 -14.09
N PHE A 86 4.02 -10.31 -13.64
CA PHE A 86 4.10 -11.29 -12.57
C PHE A 86 3.60 -12.67 -13.00
N ASN A 87 3.61 -13.00 -14.29
CA ASN A 87 3.20 -14.30 -14.83
C ASN A 87 3.95 -15.46 -14.18
N ASN A 88 5.22 -15.28 -13.81
CA ASN A 88 6.02 -16.28 -13.09
C ASN A 88 5.51 -16.59 -11.67
N LEU A 89 4.64 -15.76 -11.11
CA LEU A 89 3.98 -15.96 -9.82
C LEU A 89 2.50 -16.35 -9.97
N GLY A 90 2.05 -16.69 -11.16
CA GLY A 90 0.67 -17.02 -11.45
C GLY A 90 -0.31 -15.87 -11.27
N ALA A 91 0.13 -14.63 -11.55
CA ALA A 91 -0.70 -13.46 -11.35
C ALA A 91 -1.97 -13.48 -12.21
N VAL A 92 -3.08 -13.06 -11.61
CA VAL A 92 -4.39 -12.99 -12.25
C VAL A 92 -4.83 -11.54 -12.46
N ARG A 93 -5.76 -11.33 -13.40
CA ARG A 93 -6.36 -10.01 -13.58
C ARG A 93 -7.28 -9.69 -12.40
N VAL A 94 -7.00 -8.61 -11.69
CA VAL A 94 -7.81 -8.08 -10.57
C VAL A 94 -8.08 -6.61 -10.78
N ASP A 95 -9.36 -6.25 -10.86
CA ASP A 95 -9.82 -4.88 -10.72
C ASP A 95 -10.23 -4.67 -9.26
N VAL A 96 -9.57 -3.75 -8.57
CA VAL A 96 -9.82 -3.49 -7.15
C VAL A 96 -11.23 -2.95 -6.88
N THR A 97 -11.90 -2.38 -7.88
CA THR A 97 -13.29 -1.91 -7.77
C THR A 97 -14.34 -3.02 -7.98
N LYS A 98 -13.90 -4.18 -8.47
CA LYS A 98 -14.73 -5.37 -8.69
C LYS A 98 -13.85 -6.62 -8.59
N ILE A 99 -13.50 -6.98 -7.37
CA ILE A 99 -12.61 -8.13 -7.10
C ILE A 99 -13.36 -9.44 -7.39
N ASN A 100 -12.80 -10.23 -8.30
CA ASN A 100 -13.39 -11.49 -8.80
C ASN A 100 -13.15 -12.69 -7.88
N PHE A 101 -13.23 -12.47 -6.58
CA PHE A 101 -13.20 -13.50 -5.52
C PHE A 101 -14.44 -13.37 -4.64
N GLY A 102 -14.77 -14.45 -3.92
CA GLY A 102 -15.91 -14.49 -3.02
C GLY A 102 -15.72 -13.68 -1.75
N ASP A 103 -16.79 -13.59 -0.96
CA ASP A 103 -16.76 -12.92 0.33
C ASP A 103 -15.95 -13.74 1.34
N ASN A 104 -15.20 -13.08 2.22
CA ASN A 104 -14.45 -13.73 3.31
C ASN A 104 -13.46 -14.80 2.84
N GLU A 105 -12.76 -14.58 1.75
CA GLU A 105 -11.80 -15.54 1.22
C GLU A 105 -10.38 -15.36 1.75
N PHE A 106 -9.94 -14.14 2.05
CA PHE A 106 -8.56 -13.82 2.36
C PHE A 106 -8.35 -13.45 3.82
N ASP A 107 -7.30 -13.98 4.42
CA ASP A 107 -6.85 -13.59 5.76
C ASP A 107 -6.15 -12.23 5.73
N VAL A 108 -5.43 -11.95 4.63
CA VAL A 108 -4.70 -10.70 4.43
C VAL A 108 -4.90 -10.20 3.00
N VAL A 109 -5.14 -8.88 2.85
CA VAL A 109 -5.10 -8.19 1.55
C VAL A 109 -4.01 -7.13 1.59
N ILE A 110 -3.16 -7.10 0.58
CA ILE A 110 -2.13 -6.07 0.40
C ILE A 110 -2.51 -5.26 -0.84
N CYS A 111 -2.78 -3.96 -0.67
CA CYS A 111 -3.13 -3.07 -1.76
C CYS A 111 -2.43 -1.71 -1.54
N ASN A 112 -1.15 -1.66 -1.92
CA ASN A 112 -0.27 -0.53 -1.64
C ASN A 112 -0.04 0.31 -2.89
N HIS A 113 -0.26 1.62 -2.79
CA HIS A 113 -0.06 2.58 -3.87
C HIS A 113 -0.90 2.26 -5.12
N VAL A 114 -2.17 1.94 -4.87
CA VAL A 114 -3.19 1.64 -5.89
C VAL A 114 -4.34 2.62 -5.80
N LEU A 115 -4.85 2.90 -4.59
CA LEU A 115 -6.10 3.65 -4.38
C LEU A 115 -6.03 5.10 -4.90
N GLU A 116 -4.83 5.70 -4.93
CA GLU A 116 -4.61 7.03 -5.51
C GLU A 116 -4.81 7.09 -7.03
N HIS A 117 -4.84 5.93 -7.69
CA HIS A 117 -5.09 5.80 -9.14
C HIS A 117 -6.54 5.45 -9.47
N VAL A 118 -7.33 5.03 -8.48
CA VAL A 118 -8.68 4.49 -8.65
C VAL A 118 -9.72 5.60 -8.51
N ALA A 119 -10.57 5.79 -9.51
CA ALA A 119 -11.59 6.84 -9.48
C ALA A 119 -12.62 6.60 -8.36
N ASP A 120 -13.14 5.37 -8.22
CA ASP A 120 -14.04 4.95 -7.13
C ASP A 120 -13.24 4.24 -6.03
N ASP A 121 -12.50 5.01 -5.22
CA ASP A 121 -11.74 4.46 -4.09
C ASP A 121 -12.66 3.90 -2.99
N ALA A 122 -13.82 4.49 -2.80
CA ALA A 122 -14.79 4.00 -1.83
C ALA A 122 -15.34 2.62 -2.23
N GLY A 123 -15.62 2.39 -3.51
CA GLY A 123 -15.99 1.09 -4.06
C GLY A 123 -14.86 0.08 -3.88
N ALA A 124 -13.62 0.48 -4.22
CA ALA A 124 -12.44 -0.36 -4.03
C ALA A 124 -12.22 -0.76 -2.57
N MET A 125 -12.34 0.17 -1.63
CA MET A 125 -12.22 -0.11 -0.19
C MET A 125 -13.29 -1.09 0.29
N ARG A 126 -14.55 -0.95 -0.18
CA ARG A 126 -15.63 -1.90 0.14
C ARG A 126 -15.37 -3.29 -0.43
N GLU A 127 -14.84 -3.39 -1.65
CA GLU A 127 -14.47 -4.68 -2.26
C GLU A 127 -13.33 -5.37 -1.49
N ILE A 128 -12.30 -4.62 -1.09
CA ILE A 128 -11.23 -5.13 -0.23
C ILE A 128 -11.82 -5.65 1.09
N HIS A 129 -12.71 -4.87 1.71
CA HIS A 129 -13.39 -5.29 2.95
C HIS A 129 -14.25 -6.55 2.73
N ARG A 130 -14.97 -6.65 1.60
CA ARG A 130 -15.82 -7.80 1.28
C ARG A 130 -15.04 -9.10 1.20
N VAL A 131 -13.91 -9.11 0.49
CA VAL A 131 -13.11 -10.32 0.27
C VAL A 131 -12.26 -10.73 1.49
N LEU A 132 -12.03 -9.83 2.46
CA LEU A 132 -11.39 -10.16 3.72
C LEU A 132 -12.28 -11.02 4.59
N LYS A 133 -11.69 -12.00 5.27
CA LYS A 133 -12.34 -12.75 6.36
C LYS A 133 -12.59 -11.85 7.56
N THR A 134 -13.56 -12.21 8.41
CA THR A 134 -13.66 -11.67 9.76
C THR A 134 -12.33 -11.90 10.50
N ASP A 135 -11.89 -10.93 11.28
CA ASP A 135 -10.56 -10.87 11.92
C ASP A 135 -9.37 -10.81 10.96
N GLY A 136 -9.62 -10.72 9.66
CA GLY A 136 -8.60 -10.45 8.65
C GLY A 136 -8.18 -8.98 8.62
N PHE A 137 -7.07 -8.68 7.95
CA PHE A 137 -6.62 -7.31 7.81
C PHE A 137 -6.11 -6.99 6.40
N ALA A 138 -6.20 -5.72 6.02
CA ALA A 138 -5.56 -5.19 4.82
C ALA A 138 -4.42 -4.24 5.19
N ILE A 139 -3.37 -4.22 4.36
CA ILE A 139 -2.35 -3.17 4.34
C ILE A 139 -2.66 -2.25 3.16
N LEU A 140 -2.98 -0.99 3.46
CA LEU A 140 -3.51 -0.02 2.50
C LEU A 140 -2.65 1.26 2.50
N GLN A 141 -1.43 1.15 1.98
CA GLN A 141 -0.51 2.29 1.88
C GLN A 141 -0.85 3.17 0.69
N VAL A 142 -0.83 4.48 0.92
CA VAL A 142 -0.98 5.52 -0.11
C VAL A 142 0.01 6.66 0.15
N PRO A 143 0.35 7.48 -0.85
CA PRO A 143 1.03 8.75 -0.59
C PRO A 143 0.10 9.68 0.21
N LEU A 144 0.42 9.89 1.48
CA LEU A 144 -0.40 10.65 2.43
C LEU A 144 0.21 12.03 2.70
N ALA A 145 -0.53 13.08 2.40
CA ALA A 145 -0.15 14.45 2.71
C ALA A 145 -0.52 14.80 4.16
N LEU A 146 0.47 14.76 5.06
CA LEU A 146 0.29 14.92 6.51
C LEU A 146 -0.19 16.32 6.92
N ASP A 147 -0.07 17.31 6.03
CA ASP A 147 -0.49 18.71 6.25
C ASP A 147 -1.87 19.00 5.65
N LEU A 148 -2.51 18.03 5.01
CA LEU A 148 -3.85 18.15 4.44
C LEU A 148 -4.88 17.46 5.33
N GLN A 149 -5.90 18.21 5.78
CA GLN A 149 -7.05 17.63 6.48
C GLN A 149 -7.97 16.85 5.54
N LYS A 150 -8.13 17.36 4.29
CA LYS A 150 -9.00 16.74 3.27
C LYS A 150 -8.20 16.38 2.03
N THR A 151 -8.51 15.24 1.47
CA THR A 151 -7.97 14.74 0.21
C THR A 151 -8.19 15.76 -0.91
N LEU A 152 -7.13 16.05 -1.68
CA LEU A 152 -7.22 16.82 -2.91
C LEU A 152 -7.63 15.88 -4.04
N GLU A 153 -8.81 16.10 -4.57
CA GLU A 153 -9.31 15.43 -5.77
C GLU A 153 -10.09 16.41 -6.63
N ASP A 154 -9.95 16.29 -7.94
CA ASP A 154 -10.63 17.13 -8.91
C ASP A 154 -10.90 16.32 -10.19
N SER A 155 -12.15 15.95 -10.39
CA SER A 155 -12.60 15.17 -11.54
C SER A 155 -12.55 15.93 -12.86
N THR A 156 -12.33 17.24 -12.85
CA THR A 156 -12.19 18.04 -14.07
C THR A 156 -10.80 17.96 -14.69
N LEU A 157 -9.78 17.54 -13.92
CA LEU A 157 -8.42 17.38 -14.39
C LEU A 157 -8.30 16.13 -15.28
N ARG A 158 -8.20 16.35 -16.59
CA ARG A 158 -8.22 15.27 -17.60
C ARG A 158 -6.84 14.91 -18.11
N THR A 159 -5.91 15.85 -18.16
CA THR A 159 -4.60 15.62 -18.77
C THR A 159 -3.56 15.10 -17.77
N CYS A 160 -2.64 14.28 -18.27
CA CYS A 160 -1.47 13.81 -17.48
C CYS A 160 -0.68 14.97 -16.88
N LYS A 161 -0.58 16.11 -17.57
CA LYS A 161 0.17 17.28 -17.10
C LYS A 161 -0.54 17.96 -15.91
N GLU A 162 -1.86 18.11 -15.97
CA GLU A 162 -2.67 18.65 -14.87
C GLU A 162 -2.59 17.77 -13.64
N ARG A 163 -2.83 16.46 -13.78
CA ARG A 163 -2.75 15.48 -12.68
C ARG A 163 -1.35 15.47 -12.05
N LYS A 164 -0.30 15.46 -12.87
CA LYS A 164 1.08 15.53 -12.37
C LYS A 164 1.36 16.79 -11.57
N ARG A 165 0.75 17.93 -11.95
CA ARG A 165 0.89 19.20 -11.23
C ARG A 165 0.10 19.20 -9.92
N ALA A 166 -1.13 18.68 -9.93
CA ALA A 166 -2.04 18.66 -8.79
C ALA A 166 -1.72 17.57 -7.76
N PHE A 167 -1.44 16.35 -8.21
CA PHE A 167 -1.34 15.16 -7.35
C PHE A 167 0.06 14.53 -7.32
N GLY A 168 1.00 15.06 -8.10
CA GLY A 168 2.39 14.58 -8.11
C GLY A 168 2.71 13.52 -9.15
N GLN A 169 1.74 12.77 -9.70
CA GLN A 169 1.94 11.83 -10.80
C GLN A 169 0.87 12.00 -11.87
N SER A 170 1.20 11.58 -13.11
CA SER A 170 0.33 11.76 -14.29
C SER A 170 -0.93 10.89 -14.27
N ASP A 171 -0.87 9.81 -13.54
CA ASP A 171 -1.88 8.77 -13.40
C ASP A 171 -2.60 8.80 -12.03
N HIS A 172 -2.17 9.65 -11.09
CA HIS A 172 -2.92 9.90 -9.87
C HIS A 172 -4.20 10.69 -10.16
N VAL A 173 -5.29 10.32 -9.51
CA VAL A 173 -6.58 11.03 -9.57
C VAL A 173 -6.85 11.81 -8.29
N ARG A 174 -6.01 11.60 -7.25
CA ARG A 174 -6.05 12.32 -5.97
C ARG A 174 -4.70 12.36 -5.27
N LEU A 175 -4.60 13.23 -4.27
CA LEU A 175 -3.58 13.23 -3.23
C LEU A 175 -4.30 13.15 -1.89
N TYR A 176 -4.15 12.03 -1.19
CA TYR A 176 -4.82 11.80 0.08
C TYR A 176 -4.36 12.76 1.18
N GLY A 177 -5.34 13.28 1.93
CA GLY A 177 -5.18 13.98 3.19
C GLY A 177 -5.49 13.06 4.38
N LEU A 178 -5.59 13.62 5.58
CA LEU A 178 -5.84 12.85 6.81
C LEU A 178 -7.24 12.22 6.86
N ASP A 179 -8.20 12.74 6.09
CA ASP A 179 -9.52 12.14 5.87
C ASP A 179 -9.47 10.76 5.18
N TYR A 180 -8.29 10.31 4.74
CA TYR A 180 -8.09 8.94 4.25
C TYR A 180 -8.49 7.90 5.29
N PHE A 181 -8.22 8.15 6.56
CA PHE A 181 -8.58 7.24 7.63
C PHE A 181 -10.11 7.17 7.83
N ASP A 182 -10.81 8.30 7.71
CA ASP A 182 -12.28 8.34 7.75
C ASP A 182 -12.88 7.58 6.56
N ARG A 183 -12.28 7.68 5.37
CA ARG A 183 -12.71 6.92 4.18
C ARG A 183 -12.62 5.40 4.42
N LEU A 184 -11.53 4.93 5.02
CA LEU A 184 -11.37 3.52 5.38
C LEU A 184 -12.41 3.09 6.43
N GLN A 185 -12.64 3.90 7.46
CA GLN A 185 -13.65 3.63 8.47
C GLN A 185 -15.06 3.58 7.87
N ASN A 186 -15.40 4.48 6.97
CA ASN A 186 -16.68 4.50 6.26
C ASN A 186 -16.87 3.28 5.33
N ALA A 187 -15.78 2.63 4.92
CA ALA A 187 -15.82 1.36 4.20
C ALA A 187 -15.97 0.13 5.12
N GLY A 188 -16.02 0.32 6.44
CA GLY A 188 -16.24 -0.73 7.45
C GLY A 188 -14.98 -1.16 8.21
N PHE A 189 -13.83 -0.57 7.94
CA PHE A 189 -12.59 -0.97 8.61
C PHE A 189 -12.39 -0.32 9.97
N ARG A 190 -11.80 -1.07 10.92
CA ARG A 190 -11.11 -0.50 12.07
C ARG A 190 -9.66 -0.23 11.69
N VAL A 191 -9.25 1.03 11.69
CA VAL A 191 -7.93 1.45 11.21
C VAL A 191 -6.93 1.59 12.35
N VAL A 192 -5.73 1.00 12.17
CA VAL A 192 -4.58 1.15 13.06
C VAL A 192 -3.39 1.68 12.27
N ARG A 193 -2.65 2.59 12.88
CA ARG A 193 -1.40 3.13 12.34
C ARG A 193 -0.24 2.64 13.19
N ASP A 194 0.67 1.88 12.59
CA ASP A 194 1.84 1.36 13.30
C ASP A 194 3.14 1.98 12.76
N ASN A 195 3.70 2.92 13.52
CA ASN A 195 4.94 3.58 13.14
C ASN A 195 6.13 2.87 13.75
N PRO A 196 7.12 2.44 12.93
CA PRO A 196 8.30 1.72 13.42
C PRO A 196 9.12 2.49 14.44
N PHE A 197 9.14 3.81 14.37
CA PHE A 197 10.00 4.65 15.22
C PHE A 197 9.33 5.09 16.51
N THR A 198 7.99 5.10 16.58
CA THR A 198 7.22 5.52 17.76
C THR A 198 6.66 4.35 18.56
N ASN A 199 6.43 3.20 17.92
CA ASN A 199 5.75 2.04 18.51
C ASN A 199 6.71 0.92 18.93
N GLN A 200 7.90 1.29 19.39
CA GLN A 200 8.88 0.37 20.00
C GLN A 200 9.28 -0.82 19.11
N TRP A 201 9.42 -0.58 17.81
CA TRP A 201 10.07 -1.56 16.96
C TRP A 201 11.56 -1.65 17.33
N PRO A 202 12.26 -2.79 17.08
CA PRO A 202 13.66 -2.94 17.42
C PRO A 202 14.57 -1.83 16.90
N THR A 203 15.56 -1.43 17.67
CA THR A 203 16.42 -0.25 17.50
C THR A 203 17.26 -0.22 16.21
N GLU A 204 17.35 -1.30 15.47
CA GLU A 204 18.16 -1.39 14.24
C GLU A 204 17.51 -0.78 12.98
N LEU A 205 16.36 -0.13 13.11
CA LEU A 205 15.59 0.40 11.99
C LEU A 205 16.36 1.40 11.11
N GLN A 206 17.31 2.13 11.69
CA GLN A 206 18.15 3.08 10.95
C GLN A 206 18.93 2.38 9.82
N LYS A 207 19.31 1.11 10.00
CA LYS A 207 20.00 0.31 8.99
C LYS A 207 19.14 0.01 7.77
N HIS A 208 17.81 0.07 7.92
CA HIS A 208 16.86 -0.24 6.86
C HIS A 208 16.44 0.97 6.02
N CYS A 209 16.94 2.16 6.34
CA CYS A 209 16.65 3.40 5.60
C CYS A 209 15.15 3.66 5.42
N LEU A 210 14.35 3.43 6.49
CA LEU A 210 12.92 3.70 6.50
C LEU A 210 12.62 5.20 6.66
N ASP A 211 11.46 5.63 6.22
CA ASP A 211 10.95 6.97 6.50
C ASP A 211 10.31 7.01 7.89
N LYS A 212 10.83 7.85 8.78
CA LYS A 212 10.31 8.01 10.14
C LYS A 212 8.88 8.54 10.21
N ASN A 213 8.38 9.14 9.12
CA ASN A 213 7.02 9.67 9.05
C ASN A 213 6.03 8.69 8.41
N GLU A 214 6.49 7.52 7.97
CA GLU A 214 5.64 6.53 7.30
C GLU A 214 5.19 5.45 8.29
N ASP A 215 3.89 5.46 8.57
CA ASP A 215 3.22 4.41 9.34
C ASP A 215 2.86 3.24 8.41
N VAL A 216 2.79 2.03 8.95
CA VAL A 216 2.04 0.97 8.31
C VAL A 216 0.56 1.21 8.60
N ILE A 217 -0.26 1.35 7.56
CA ILE A 217 -1.70 1.56 7.66
C ILE A 217 -2.38 0.21 7.58
N ILE A 218 -2.95 -0.23 8.70
CA ILE A 218 -3.58 -1.53 8.87
C ILE A 218 -5.09 -1.32 9.02
N ALA A 219 -5.86 -1.95 8.15
CA ALA A 219 -7.32 -1.89 8.11
C ALA A 219 -7.89 -3.26 8.45
N TYR A 220 -8.44 -3.43 9.66
CA TYR A 220 -9.02 -4.69 10.14
C TYR A 220 -10.49 -4.78 9.76
N LYS A 221 -10.95 -5.98 9.39
CA LYS A 221 -12.35 -6.35 9.33
C LYS A 221 -12.75 -7.01 10.65
N ASN A 222 -13.69 -6.42 11.37
CA ASN A 222 -14.23 -6.96 12.62
C ASN A 222 -15.40 -7.90 12.33
#